data_de95e14a3bebd77bdbbddc40dae739cc
#
_entry.id   de95e14a3bebd77bdbbddc40dae739cc
#
_cell.length_a   1.000
_cell.length_b   1.000
_cell.length_c   1.000
_cell.angle_alpha   90.00
_cell.angle_beta   90.00
_cell.angle_gamma   90.00
#
_symmetry.space_group_name_H-M   'P 1'
#
loop_
_entity.id
_entity.type
_entity.pdbx_description
1 polymer ?
#
loop_
_entity_poly.entity_id
_entity_poly.type
_entity_poly.pdbx_seq_one_letter_code
_entity_poly.pdbx_strand_id
1 'polypeptide(L)'
;TCALPILLRPLAYRVHPYQWPTIGKELSHIANATLEEVKDFFFRFYAPNNAVLAVTGNISFEEALHLTEKWFGPIPRREVPLRQLPPEPVQTEERRLVVERNVPLDSLFMAYHMCDRADSDYYAFDILSDILSNGRSSRLNQHLVQEKQLFSSIDAYISGTLDAGLFHISGKPAAGVSLEEAEAAVREELNELQSALIQEQELEKVKNKFESTQIFGNINYLNVATNLAWFELNGRAEDMEKEVERYRAVTADRLNAVAQTAFREENGVVLYYKSSRGEKDETYI
;
A
#
# COMPACT_ATOMS: atom_id res chain seq x y z
N THR A 1 3.25 -7.20 -14.34
CA THR A 1 2.96 -5.78 -14.65
C THR A 1 3.87 -4.89 -13.84
N CYS A 2 4.96 -4.41 -14.46
CA CYS A 2 5.99 -3.62 -13.76
C CYS A 2 5.73 -2.10 -13.79
N ALA A 3 4.56 -1.64 -14.27
CA ALA A 3 4.29 -0.22 -14.46
C ALA A 3 4.26 0.56 -13.12
N LEU A 4 3.57 0.04 -12.11
CA LEU A 4 3.47 0.68 -10.81
C LEU A 4 4.84 0.91 -10.13
N PRO A 5 5.65 -0.12 -9.88
CA PRO A 5 6.90 0.10 -9.17
C PRO A 5 7.98 0.79 -9.99
N ILE A 6 7.97 0.66 -11.33
CA ILE A 6 9.05 1.17 -12.18
C ILE A 6 8.75 2.59 -12.70
N LEU A 7 7.50 2.92 -12.95
CA LEU A 7 7.12 4.19 -13.59
C LEU A 7 6.38 5.13 -12.62
N LEU A 8 5.38 4.63 -11.88
CA LEU A 8 4.58 5.47 -11.00
C LEU A 8 5.35 5.94 -9.77
N ARG A 9 6.13 5.06 -9.13
CA ARG A 9 6.91 5.44 -7.94
C ARG A 9 7.95 6.53 -8.21
N PRO A 10 8.80 6.45 -9.28
CA PRO A 10 9.72 7.55 -9.59
C PRO A 10 9.03 8.86 -9.99
N LEU A 11 7.76 8.78 -10.44
CA LEU A 11 6.95 9.96 -10.73
C LEU A 11 6.42 10.58 -9.42
N ALA A 12 6.00 9.76 -8.47
CA ALA A 12 5.50 10.20 -7.17
C ALA A 12 6.63 10.70 -6.24
N TYR A 13 7.70 9.94 -6.10
CA TYR A 13 8.81 10.27 -5.22
C TYR A 13 10.00 10.80 -6.01
N ARG A 14 10.49 11.98 -5.66
CA ARG A 14 11.68 12.61 -6.29
C ARG A 14 12.94 12.48 -5.44
N VAL A 15 12.77 12.40 -4.13
CA VAL A 15 13.87 12.43 -3.14
C VAL A 15 13.90 11.16 -2.32
N HIS A 16 12.75 10.72 -1.82
CA HIS A 16 12.66 9.57 -0.94
C HIS A 16 13.01 8.26 -1.66
N PRO A 17 13.71 7.30 -1.02
CA PRO A 17 14.07 5.99 -1.61
C PRO A 17 12.89 5.14 -2.08
N TYR A 18 11.67 5.44 -1.68
CA TYR A 18 10.47 4.77 -2.20
C TYR A 18 10.24 4.97 -3.70
N GLN A 19 11.03 5.84 -4.36
CA GLN A 19 11.01 6.01 -5.81
C GLN A 19 11.39 4.75 -6.59
N TRP A 20 12.12 3.81 -6.00
CA TRP A 20 12.44 2.52 -6.64
C TRP A 20 11.84 1.33 -5.88
N PRO A 21 11.64 0.20 -6.58
CA PRO A 21 11.05 -0.98 -5.95
C PRO A 21 12.03 -1.65 -4.97
N THR A 22 11.47 -2.29 -3.93
CA THR A 22 12.25 -3.03 -2.91
C THR A 22 13.12 -4.14 -3.51
N ILE A 23 12.69 -4.74 -4.63
CA ILE A 23 13.46 -5.78 -5.32
C ILE A 23 14.79 -5.28 -5.91
N GLY A 24 14.94 -3.96 -6.05
CA GLY A 24 16.15 -3.33 -6.58
C GLY A 24 15.86 -2.33 -7.70
N LYS A 25 16.78 -1.39 -7.90
CA LYS A 25 16.68 -0.35 -8.92
C LYS A 25 17.15 -0.86 -10.28
N GLU A 26 18.27 -1.55 -10.33
CA GLU A 26 18.92 -1.99 -11.55
C GLU A 26 19.46 -3.42 -11.42
N LEU A 27 19.38 -4.20 -12.50
CA LEU A 27 19.91 -5.55 -12.53
C LEU A 27 21.44 -5.60 -12.31
N SER A 28 22.13 -4.56 -12.72
CA SER A 28 23.58 -4.39 -12.50
C SER A 28 23.96 -4.40 -11.03
N HIS A 29 23.10 -3.92 -10.14
CA HIS A 29 23.35 -3.95 -8.69
C HIS A 29 23.44 -5.38 -8.14
N ILE A 30 22.60 -6.28 -8.69
CA ILE A 30 22.65 -7.70 -8.31
C ILE A 30 23.82 -8.42 -9.00
N ALA A 31 24.02 -8.16 -10.30
CA ALA A 31 25.06 -8.82 -11.09
C ALA A 31 26.47 -8.49 -10.61
N ASN A 32 26.68 -7.28 -10.10
CA ASN A 32 27.99 -6.79 -9.64
C ASN A 32 28.19 -6.93 -8.12
N ALA A 33 27.19 -7.37 -7.37
CA ALA A 33 27.31 -7.53 -5.91
C ALA A 33 28.37 -8.58 -5.58
N THR A 34 29.31 -8.19 -4.71
CA THR A 34 30.37 -9.08 -4.25
C THR A 34 29.95 -9.81 -2.97
N LEU A 35 30.57 -10.96 -2.72
CA LEU A 35 30.33 -11.70 -1.47
C LEU A 35 30.70 -10.88 -0.22
N GLU A 36 31.68 -10.00 -0.33
CA GLU A 36 32.12 -9.13 0.77
C GLU A 36 31.05 -8.11 1.11
N GLU A 37 30.48 -7.41 0.13
CA GLU A 37 29.36 -6.48 0.32
C GLU A 37 28.12 -7.16 0.93
N VAL A 38 27.80 -8.39 0.50
CA VAL A 38 26.69 -9.16 1.10
C VAL A 38 26.97 -9.50 2.55
N LYS A 39 28.21 -9.92 2.90
CA LYS A 39 28.60 -10.20 4.28
C LYS A 39 28.56 -8.94 5.13
N ASP A 40 29.08 -7.82 4.64
CA ASP A 40 29.04 -6.54 5.35
C ASP A 40 27.62 -6.10 5.65
N PHE A 41 26.72 -6.19 4.65
CA PHE A 41 25.30 -5.91 4.85
C PHE A 41 24.69 -6.82 5.92
N PHE A 42 24.95 -8.11 5.84
CA PHE A 42 24.46 -9.08 6.83
C PHE A 42 24.98 -8.75 8.23
N PHE A 43 26.27 -8.49 8.39
CA PHE A 43 26.86 -8.17 9.70
C PHE A 43 26.38 -6.84 10.26
N ARG A 44 26.01 -5.88 9.43
CA ARG A 44 25.47 -4.57 9.86
C ARG A 44 24.03 -4.64 10.34
N PHE A 45 23.20 -5.44 9.69
CA PHE A 45 21.75 -5.38 9.90
C PHE A 45 21.14 -6.60 10.56
N TYR A 46 21.75 -7.78 10.45
CA TYR A 46 21.22 -9.03 10.99
C TYR A 46 21.87 -9.37 12.35
N ALA A 47 21.52 -8.57 13.37
CA ALA A 47 21.94 -8.80 14.74
C ALA A 47 20.72 -8.95 15.66
N PRO A 48 20.78 -9.70 16.76
CA PRO A 48 19.63 -9.88 17.67
C PRO A 48 19.08 -8.57 18.22
N ASN A 49 19.92 -7.56 18.41
CA ASN A 49 19.47 -6.23 18.85
C ASN A 49 18.88 -5.35 17.74
N ASN A 50 18.73 -5.87 16.52
CA ASN A 50 18.04 -5.26 15.39
C ASN A 50 16.93 -6.17 14.83
N ALA A 51 16.44 -7.09 15.63
CA ALA A 51 15.41 -8.04 15.24
C ALA A 51 14.36 -8.20 16.36
N VAL A 52 13.14 -8.47 15.97
CA VAL A 52 12.06 -8.87 16.87
C VAL A 52 11.76 -10.34 16.61
N LEU A 53 11.75 -11.13 17.66
CA LEU A 53 11.36 -12.53 17.62
C LEU A 53 9.98 -12.69 18.28
N ALA A 54 9.02 -13.16 17.54
CA ALA A 54 7.71 -13.54 18.07
C ALA A 54 7.54 -15.06 17.96
N VAL A 55 7.08 -15.68 19.02
CA VAL A 55 6.83 -17.13 19.10
C VAL A 55 5.39 -17.35 19.50
N THR A 56 4.64 -18.12 18.70
CA THR A 56 3.25 -18.47 18.96
C THR A 56 3.03 -19.96 18.75
N GLY A 57 2.25 -20.58 19.61
CA GLY A 57 1.94 -22.01 19.50
C GLY A 57 1.89 -22.71 20.86
N ASN A 58 1.91 -24.04 20.84
CA ASN A 58 1.88 -24.86 22.05
C ASN A 58 3.29 -25.00 22.62
N ILE A 59 3.81 -23.95 23.25
CA ILE A 59 5.11 -23.88 23.89
C ILE A 59 5.00 -23.04 25.18
N SER A 60 5.68 -23.42 26.25
CA SER A 60 5.73 -22.59 27.45
C SER A 60 6.68 -21.39 27.27
N PHE A 61 6.46 -20.34 28.07
CA PHE A 61 7.34 -19.17 28.06
C PHE A 61 8.79 -19.56 28.44
N GLU A 62 8.94 -20.40 29.44
CA GLU A 62 10.25 -20.85 29.93
C GLU A 62 11.01 -21.64 28.87
N GLU A 63 10.33 -22.50 28.13
CA GLU A 63 10.92 -23.25 27.02
C GLU A 63 11.31 -22.36 25.87
N ALA A 64 10.42 -21.42 25.47
CA ALA A 64 10.70 -20.44 24.42
C ALA A 64 11.90 -19.56 24.80
N LEU A 65 11.98 -19.10 26.07
CA LEU A 65 13.09 -18.31 26.57
C LEU A 65 14.39 -19.11 26.53
N HIS A 66 14.38 -20.35 27.07
CA HIS A 66 15.56 -21.23 27.08
C HIS A 66 16.08 -21.46 25.63
N LEU A 67 15.20 -21.75 24.69
CA LEU A 67 15.60 -21.96 23.30
C LEU A 67 16.15 -20.69 22.67
N THR A 68 15.55 -19.55 22.98
CA THR A 68 16.00 -18.22 22.48
C THR A 68 17.39 -17.90 23.03
N GLU A 69 17.63 -18.08 24.34
CA GLU A 69 18.94 -17.87 24.95
C GLU A 69 19.99 -18.85 24.39
N LYS A 70 19.63 -20.09 24.17
CA LYS A 70 20.52 -21.11 23.60
C LYS A 70 21.01 -20.76 22.21
N TRP A 71 20.11 -20.30 21.34
CA TRP A 71 20.42 -20.13 19.92
C TRP A 71 20.83 -18.71 19.55
N PHE A 72 20.28 -17.69 20.21
CA PHE A 72 20.56 -16.30 19.92
C PHE A 72 21.45 -15.62 20.95
N GLY A 73 21.48 -16.11 22.21
CA GLY A 73 22.30 -15.56 23.28
C GLY A 73 23.81 -15.48 22.96
N PRO A 74 24.42 -16.47 22.29
CA PRO A 74 25.84 -16.39 21.91
C PRO A 74 26.14 -15.34 20.82
N ILE A 75 25.14 -14.81 20.13
CA ILE A 75 25.35 -13.81 19.05
C ILE A 75 25.55 -12.44 19.68
N PRO A 76 26.71 -11.78 19.48
CA PRO A 76 26.99 -10.51 20.13
C PRO A 76 26.12 -9.39 19.54
N ARG A 77 25.82 -8.39 20.38
CA ARG A 77 25.25 -7.12 19.91
C ARG A 77 26.18 -6.47 18.92
N ARG A 78 25.57 -5.74 17.95
CA ARG A 78 26.30 -4.99 16.93
C ARG A 78 25.83 -3.55 16.89
N GLU A 79 26.67 -2.67 16.39
CA GLU A 79 26.24 -1.31 16.07
C GLU A 79 25.34 -1.34 14.84
N VAL A 80 24.11 -0.85 15.00
CA VAL A 80 23.12 -0.77 13.94
C VAL A 80 23.06 0.68 13.48
N PRO A 81 23.26 0.96 12.18
CA PRO A 81 23.13 2.30 11.66
C PRO A 81 21.71 2.86 11.89
N LEU A 82 21.65 4.11 12.34
CA LEU A 82 20.36 4.80 12.44
C LEU A 82 19.77 5.00 11.04
N ARG A 83 18.48 4.72 10.91
CA ARG A 83 17.73 5.00 9.69
C ARG A 83 17.58 6.51 9.53
N GLN A 84 18.25 7.07 8.54
CA GLN A 84 18.16 8.50 8.18
C GLN A 84 17.84 8.58 6.70
N LEU A 85 16.58 8.76 6.37
CA LEU A 85 16.13 8.94 4.99
C LEU A 85 15.63 10.38 4.81
N PRO A 86 15.93 10.99 3.66
CA PRO A 86 15.40 12.31 3.37
C PRO A 86 13.88 12.24 3.21
N PRO A 87 13.10 13.13 3.83
CA PRO A 87 11.67 13.19 3.63
C PRO A 87 11.37 13.60 2.18
N GLU A 88 10.27 13.06 1.64
CA GLU A 88 9.76 13.53 0.35
C GLU A 88 9.16 14.93 0.52
N PRO A 89 9.53 15.91 -0.32
CA PRO A 89 8.93 17.22 -0.31
C PRO A 89 7.43 17.17 -0.65
N VAL A 90 6.66 18.10 -0.06
CA VAL A 90 5.24 18.24 -0.40
C VAL A 90 5.09 18.52 -1.89
N GLN A 91 4.21 17.75 -2.55
CA GLN A 91 3.89 17.95 -3.95
C GLN A 91 2.94 19.16 -4.11
N THR A 92 3.25 20.04 -5.08
CA THR A 92 2.51 21.29 -5.30
C THR A 92 1.88 21.39 -6.70
N GLU A 93 2.06 20.37 -7.52
CA GLU A 93 1.50 20.29 -8.88
C GLU A 93 1.23 18.83 -9.24
N GLU A 94 0.20 18.57 -10.04
CA GLU A 94 -0.04 17.22 -10.57
C GLU A 94 1.13 16.76 -11.43
N ARG A 95 1.54 15.50 -11.28
CA ARG A 95 2.59 14.90 -12.10
C ARG A 95 1.98 13.87 -13.03
N ARG A 96 2.25 13.98 -14.32
CA ARG A 96 1.67 13.11 -15.35
C ARG A 96 2.75 12.48 -16.22
N LEU A 97 2.48 11.23 -16.61
CA LEU A 97 3.33 10.49 -17.54
C LEU A 97 2.46 9.65 -18.50
N VAL A 98 2.75 9.73 -19.78
CA VAL A 98 2.17 8.85 -20.79
C VAL A 98 3.25 7.97 -21.35
N VAL A 99 3.03 6.66 -21.34
CA VAL A 99 3.99 5.66 -21.81
C VAL A 99 3.29 4.66 -22.72
N GLU A 100 3.84 4.44 -23.91
CA GLU A 100 3.39 3.39 -24.82
C GLU A 100 4.27 2.17 -24.73
N ARG A 101 3.67 0.99 -24.64
CA ARG A 101 4.36 -0.30 -24.56
C ARG A 101 3.60 -1.39 -25.30
N ASN A 102 4.30 -2.42 -25.71
CA ASN A 102 3.68 -3.61 -26.31
C ASN A 102 2.96 -4.43 -25.22
N VAL A 103 1.78 -3.97 -24.83
CA VAL A 103 0.88 -4.61 -23.85
C VAL A 103 -0.48 -4.83 -24.47
N PRO A 104 -1.28 -5.81 -23.99
CA PRO A 104 -2.57 -6.13 -24.60
C PRO A 104 -3.63 -5.05 -24.43
N LEU A 105 -3.62 -4.33 -23.32
CA LEU A 105 -4.66 -3.35 -22.97
C LEU A 105 -4.05 -2.11 -22.33
N ASP A 106 -4.73 -0.98 -22.52
CA ASP A 106 -4.46 0.24 -21.79
C ASP A 106 -4.69 0.06 -20.28
N SER A 107 -3.95 0.81 -19.49
CA SER A 107 -4.12 0.82 -18.04
C SER A 107 -3.95 2.24 -17.49
N LEU A 108 -4.84 2.62 -16.59
CA LEU A 108 -4.78 3.84 -15.81
C LEU A 108 -4.17 3.55 -14.44
N PHE A 109 -3.18 4.34 -14.05
CA PHE A 109 -2.65 4.33 -12.70
C PHE A 109 -2.67 5.75 -12.14
N MET A 110 -3.26 5.89 -10.97
CA MET A 110 -3.26 7.14 -10.21
C MET A 110 -2.70 6.88 -8.82
N ALA A 111 -2.03 7.87 -8.26
CA ALA A 111 -1.58 7.81 -6.88
C ALA A 111 -1.68 9.19 -6.23
N TYR A 112 -1.88 9.20 -4.92
CA TYR A 112 -1.90 10.40 -4.09
C TYR A 112 -0.99 10.17 -2.88
N HIS A 113 -0.19 11.16 -2.50
CA HIS A 113 0.59 11.07 -1.29
C HIS A 113 -0.33 10.98 -0.07
N MET A 114 0.03 10.11 0.86
CA MET A 114 -0.68 9.92 2.12
C MET A 114 0.31 9.93 3.29
N CYS A 115 -0.22 9.92 4.50
CA CYS A 115 0.56 9.83 5.73
C CYS A 115 1.34 8.50 5.84
N ASP A 116 2.21 8.42 6.83
CA ASP A 116 2.88 7.19 7.23
C ASP A 116 1.96 6.28 8.07
N ARG A 117 2.44 5.07 8.36
CA ARG A 117 1.67 4.06 9.12
C ARG A 117 1.41 4.44 10.58
N ALA A 118 2.23 5.28 11.18
CA ALA A 118 2.10 5.69 12.58
C ALA A 118 1.12 6.85 12.77
N ASP A 119 0.76 7.55 11.70
CA ASP A 119 -0.20 8.66 11.73
C ASP A 119 -1.62 8.17 12.01
N SER A 120 -2.39 8.94 12.76
CA SER A 120 -3.78 8.65 13.08
C SER A 120 -4.69 8.60 11.85
N ASP A 121 -4.35 9.30 10.77
CA ASP A 121 -5.10 9.33 9.52
C ASP A 121 -4.91 8.06 8.67
N TYR A 122 -3.92 7.24 8.98
CA TYR A 122 -3.71 5.97 8.30
C TYR A 122 -5.00 5.13 8.23
N TYR A 123 -5.72 5.03 9.32
CA TYR A 123 -6.96 4.25 9.42
C TYR A 123 -8.08 4.83 8.54
N ALA A 124 -8.11 6.14 8.39
CA ALA A 124 -9.05 6.81 7.50
C ALA A 124 -8.71 6.54 6.02
N PHE A 125 -7.43 6.59 5.65
CA PHE A 125 -6.97 6.23 4.30
C PHE A 125 -7.29 4.78 3.95
N ASP A 126 -7.10 3.86 4.88
CA ASP A 126 -7.40 2.44 4.65
C ASP A 126 -8.89 2.19 4.48
N ILE A 127 -9.73 2.78 5.34
CA ILE A 127 -11.21 2.73 5.19
C ILE A 127 -11.65 3.35 3.86
N LEU A 128 -11.07 4.48 3.43
CA LEU A 128 -11.39 5.08 2.13
C LEU A 128 -11.04 4.14 0.96
N SER A 129 -9.92 3.42 1.04
CA SER A 129 -9.56 2.45 0.02
C SER A 129 -10.54 1.28 -0.04
N ASP A 130 -11.00 0.82 1.12
CA ASP A 130 -11.99 -0.26 1.23
C ASP A 130 -13.38 0.15 0.73
N ILE A 131 -13.83 1.38 1.01
CA ILE A 131 -15.06 1.94 0.46
C ILE A 131 -15.00 1.99 -1.06
N LEU A 132 -13.86 2.40 -1.61
CA LEU A 132 -13.68 2.51 -3.06
C LEU A 132 -13.58 1.15 -3.74
N SER A 133 -12.87 0.16 -3.17
CA SER A 133 -12.48 -1.02 -3.95
C SER A 133 -12.63 -2.37 -3.26
N ASN A 134 -12.98 -2.46 -1.99
CA ASN A 134 -12.95 -3.75 -1.31
C ASN A 134 -14.25 -4.55 -1.43
N GLY A 135 -14.41 -5.27 -2.56
CA GLY A 135 -15.50 -6.18 -2.85
C GLY A 135 -16.52 -5.64 -3.84
N ARG A 136 -17.50 -6.50 -4.20
CA ARG A 136 -18.46 -6.19 -5.28
C ARG A 136 -19.38 -4.99 -4.99
N SER A 137 -19.60 -4.66 -3.73
CA SER A 137 -20.43 -3.52 -3.31
C SER A 137 -19.61 -2.28 -2.97
N SER A 138 -18.36 -2.22 -3.37
CA SER A 138 -17.52 -1.03 -3.29
C SER A 138 -17.84 -0.06 -4.43
N ARG A 139 -17.62 1.24 -4.23
CA ARG A 139 -18.07 2.28 -5.15
C ARG A 139 -17.50 2.12 -6.56
N LEU A 140 -16.17 1.97 -6.70
CA LEU A 140 -15.54 1.81 -8.01
C LEU A 140 -16.04 0.57 -8.75
N ASN A 141 -16.26 -0.55 -8.03
CA ASN A 141 -16.78 -1.76 -8.66
C ASN A 141 -18.24 -1.58 -9.09
N GLN A 142 -19.08 -1.03 -8.22
CA GLN A 142 -20.51 -0.88 -8.51
C GLN A 142 -20.73 0.16 -9.60
N HIS A 143 -20.18 1.37 -9.46
CA HIS A 143 -20.45 2.47 -10.37
C HIS A 143 -19.68 2.34 -11.69
N LEU A 144 -18.38 2.03 -11.63
CA LEU A 144 -17.52 2.09 -12.82
C LEU A 144 -17.41 0.77 -13.57
N VAL A 145 -17.53 -0.39 -12.87
CA VAL A 145 -17.46 -1.69 -13.53
C VAL A 145 -18.85 -2.21 -13.90
N GLN A 146 -19.80 -2.21 -12.95
CA GLN A 146 -21.11 -2.85 -13.18
C GLN A 146 -22.13 -1.94 -13.86
N GLU A 147 -22.25 -0.68 -13.41
CA GLU A 147 -23.28 0.26 -13.91
C GLU A 147 -22.82 0.99 -15.17
N LYS A 148 -21.73 1.78 -15.09
CA LYS A 148 -21.21 2.58 -16.21
C LYS A 148 -20.41 1.75 -17.22
N GLN A 149 -19.91 0.57 -16.84
CA GLN A 149 -19.10 -0.34 -17.67
C GLN A 149 -17.85 0.32 -18.29
N LEU A 150 -17.26 1.29 -17.58
CA LEU A 150 -16.08 2.01 -18.03
C LEU A 150 -14.77 1.25 -17.77
N PHE A 151 -14.79 0.30 -16.85
CA PHE A 151 -13.61 -0.52 -16.51
C PHE A 151 -13.93 -2.01 -16.57
N SER A 152 -12.99 -2.80 -17.05
CA SER A 152 -13.01 -4.25 -16.89
C SER A 152 -12.57 -4.68 -15.48
N SER A 153 -11.68 -3.91 -14.86
CA SER A 153 -11.28 -4.03 -13.46
C SER A 153 -10.70 -2.72 -12.97
N ILE A 154 -10.97 -2.39 -11.72
CA ILE A 154 -10.39 -1.23 -11.04
C ILE A 154 -10.24 -1.54 -9.57
N ASP A 155 -9.10 -1.14 -8.98
CA ASP A 155 -8.76 -1.35 -7.58
C ASP A 155 -8.22 -0.06 -6.97
N ALA A 156 -8.49 0.13 -5.68
CA ALA A 156 -7.88 1.15 -4.83
C ALA A 156 -7.28 0.49 -3.58
N TYR A 157 -6.08 0.91 -3.19
CA TYR A 157 -5.39 0.39 -2.01
C TYR A 157 -4.32 1.37 -1.53
N ILE A 158 -3.86 1.19 -0.30
CA ILE A 158 -2.83 2.03 0.31
C ILE A 158 -1.49 1.32 0.43
N SER A 159 -0.40 2.09 0.45
CA SER A 159 0.92 1.62 0.85
C SER A 159 1.12 1.93 2.33
N GLY A 160 0.88 0.95 3.22
CA GLY A 160 1.11 1.11 4.65
C GLY A 160 2.60 1.06 5.01
N THR A 161 3.35 2.09 4.67
CA THR A 161 4.81 2.18 4.83
C THR A 161 5.21 2.96 6.06
N LEU A 162 6.47 2.77 6.54
CA LEU A 162 7.01 3.46 7.72
C LEU A 162 7.14 4.98 7.53
N ASP A 163 7.39 5.42 6.30
CA ASP A 163 7.36 6.83 5.91
C ASP A 163 6.10 7.08 5.07
N ALA A 164 5.85 8.35 4.74
CA ALA A 164 4.72 8.77 3.92
C ALA A 164 4.55 7.90 2.68
N GLY A 165 3.37 7.29 2.57
CA GLY A 165 3.01 6.31 1.56
C GLY A 165 2.25 6.91 0.39
N LEU A 166 1.61 6.03 -0.38
CA LEU A 166 0.75 6.39 -1.49
C LEU A 166 -0.60 5.68 -1.37
N PHE A 167 -1.65 6.41 -1.67
CA PHE A 167 -2.96 5.88 -2.00
C PHE A 167 -2.98 5.60 -3.50
N HIS A 168 -3.20 4.36 -3.89
CA HIS A 168 -3.15 3.91 -5.27
C HIS A 168 -4.55 3.65 -5.82
N ILE A 169 -4.75 4.00 -7.08
CA ILE A 169 -5.88 3.57 -7.89
C ILE A 169 -5.31 3.00 -9.19
N SER A 170 -5.72 1.81 -9.55
CA SER A 170 -5.26 1.16 -10.78
C SER A 170 -6.42 0.49 -11.49
N GLY A 171 -6.60 0.77 -12.78
CA GLY A 171 -7.72 0.24 -13.54
C GLY A 171 -7.36 -0.08 -14.99
N LYS A 172 -8.10 -1.01 -15.54
CA LYS A 172 -8.08 -1.33 -16.97
C LYS A 172 -9.39 -0.85 -17.57
N PRO A 173 -9.38 0.18 -18.40
CA PRO A 173 -10.58 0.62 -19.11
C PRO A 173 -11.23 -0.52 -19.90
N ALA A 174 -12.53 -0.46 -20.09
CA ALA A 174 -13.25 -1.37 -20.96
C ALA A 174 -12.91 -1.08 -22.45
N ALA A 175 -13.18 -2.02 -23.33
CA ALA A 175 -12.92 -1.83 -24.75
C ALA A 175 -13.68 -0.61 -25.29
N GLY A 176 -12.96 0.27 -25.99
CA GLY A 176 -13.51 1.50 -26.56
C GLY A 176 -13.59 2.69 -25.60
N VAL A 177 -13.23 2.55 -24.34
CA VAL A 177 -13.17 3.64 -23.36
C VAL A 177 -11.76 4.24 -23.37
N SER A 178 -11.67 5.56 -23.53
CA SER A 178 -10.39 6.27 -23.50
C SER A 178 -9.84 6.38 -22.07
N LEU A 179 -8.52 6.57 -21.94
CA LEU A 179 -7.89 6.79 -20.62
C LEU A 179 -8.35 8.10 -19.99
N GLU A 180 -8.66 9.10 -20.81
CA GLU A 180 -9.18 10.39 -20.39
C GLU A 180 -10.59 10.26 -19.79
N GLU A 181 -11.46 9.49 -20.43
CA GLU A 181 -12.81 9.20 -19.93
C GLU A 181 -12.76 8.36 -18.66
N ALA A 182 -11.87 7.35 -18.62
CA ALA A 182 -11.64 6.52 -17.46
C ALA A 182 -11.14 7.33 -16.26
N GLU A 183 -10.18 8.24 -16.47
CA GLU A 183 -9.68 9.13 -15.41
C GLU A 183 -10.76 10.07 -14.90
N ALA A 184 -11.54 10.69 -15.81
CA ALA A 184 -12.63 11.59 -15.44
C ALA A 184 -13.65 10.89 -14.52
N ALA A 185 -14.02 9.66 -14.86
CA ALA A 185 -14.93 8.87 -14.03
C ALA A 185 -14.37 8.54 -12.65
N VAL A 186 -13.07 8.23 -12.54
CA VAL A 186 -12.42 8.04 -11.23
C VAL A 186 -12.43 9.33 -10.42
N ARG A 187 -12.14 10.48 -11.05
CA ARG A 187 -12.15 11.77 -10.37
C ARG A 187 -13.56 12.16 -9.88
N GLU A 188 -14.60 11.79 -10.60
CA GLU A 188 -15.99 11.97 -10.12
C GLU A 188 -16.22 11.25 -8.80
N GLU A 189 -15.82 9.97 -8.69
CA GLU A 189 -15.95 9.18 -7.46
C GLU A 189 -15.13 9.78 -6.29
N LEU A 190 -13.92 10.26 -6.57
CA LEU A 190 -13.10 10.93 -5.56
C LEU A 190 -13.72 12.28 -5.12
N ASN A 191 -14.30 13.04 -6.04
CA ASN A 191 -14.97 14.29 -5.75
C ASN A 191 -16.24 14.08 -4.88
N GLU A 192 -16.95 12.98 -5.07
CA GLU A 192 -18.06 12.60 -4.19
C GLU A 192 -17.60 12.37 -2.75
N LEU A 193 -16.45 11.68 -2.55
CA LEU A 193 -15.87 11.49 -1.21
C LEU A 193 -15.45 12.80 -0.55
N GLN A 194 -15.07 13.81 -1.34
CA GLN A 194 -14.67 15.14 -0.84
C GLN A 194 -15.88 16.02 -0.52
N SER A 195 -16.97 15.88 -1.25
CA SER A 195 -18.12 16.79 -1.20
C SER A 195 -19.28 16.30 -0.32
N ALA A 196 -19.39 15.01 -0.08
CA ALA A 196 -20.47 14.40 0.67
C ALA A 196 -19.94 13.48 1.79
N LEU A 197 -20.64 13.47 2.92
CA LEU A 197 -20.35 12.53 3.99
C LEU A 197 -20.72 11.10 3.55
N ILE A 198 -19.83 10.16 3.91
CA ILE A 198 -20.08 8.74 3.72
C ILE A 198 -21.25 8.32 4.62
N GLN A 199 -22.17 7.52 4.05
CA GLN A 199 -23.32 7.02 4.79
C GLN A 199 -22.88 6.08 5.91
N GLU A 200 -23.51 6.20 7.07
CA GLU A 200 -23.19 5.40 8.27
C GLU A 200 -23.21 3.89 7.97
N GLN A 201 -24.19 3.44 7.19
CA GLN A 201 -24.31 2.02 6.83
C GLN A 201 -23.11 1.53 5.99
N GLU A 202 -22.59 2.36 5.10
CA GLU A 202 -21.40 2.04 4.27
C GLU A 202 -20.14 1.98 5.13
N LEU A 203 -19.96 2.95 6.02
CA LEU A 203 -18.85 2.98 6.97
C LEU A 203 -18.86 1.78 7.91
N GLU A 204 -20.02 1.46 8.51
CA GLU A 204 -20.15 0.32 9.40
C GLU A 204 -19.90 -1.02 8.69
N LYS A 205 -20.31 -1.16 7.42
CA LYS A 205 -20.01 -2.34 6.60
C LYS A 205 -18.49 -2.57 6.51
N VAL A 206 -17.70 -1.52 6.23
CA VAL A 206 -16.24 -1.63 6.11
C VAL A 206 -15.60 -1.94 7.46
N LYS A 207 -15.99 -1.25 8.53
CA LYS A 207 -15.52 -1.52 9.89
C LYS A 207 -15.79 -2.97 10.32
N ASN A 208 -16.99 -3.46 10.09
CA ASN A 208 -17.37 -4.86 10.40
C ASN A 208 -16.55 -5.86 9.61
N LYS A 209 -16.27 -5.57 8.34
CA LYS A 209 -15.42 -6.43 7.50
C LYS A 209 -13.98 -6.47 8.02
N PHE A 210 -13.41 -5.31 8.37
CA PHE A 210 -12.07 -5.23 8.97
C PHE A 210 -11.99 -6.08 10.25
N GLU A 211 -12.91 -5.84 11.20
CA GLU A 211 -12.95 -6.58 12.47
C GLU A 211 -13.07 -8.09 12.25
N SER A 212 -13.95 -8.52 11.35
CA SER A 212 -14.10 -9.93 10.99
C SER A 212 -12.79 -10.50 10.42
N THR A 213 -12.13 -9.77 9.53
CA THR A 213 -10.85 -10.19 8.92
C THR A 213 -9.77 -10.34 9.99
N GLN A 214 -9.69 -9.44 10.96
CA GLN A 214 -8.74 -9.53 12.08
C GLN A 214 -9.03 -10.73 12.99
N ILE A 215 -10.28 -10.94 13.37
CA ILE A 215 -10.67 -12.07 14.22
C ILE A 215 -10.34 -13.41 13.55
N PHE A 216 -10.73 -13.58 12.28
CA PHE A 216 -10.43 -14.81 11.54
C PHE A 216 -8.94 -14.95 11.20
N GLY A 217 -8.24 -13.86 10.95
CA GLY A 217 -6.80 -13.85 10.73
C GLY A 217 -6.00 -14.37 11.92
N ASN A 218 -6.46 -14.05 13.14
CA ASN A 218 -5.80 -14.44 14.38
C ASN A 218 -6.00 -15.94 14.77
N ILE A 219 -6.80 -16.70 14.01
CA ILE A 219 -6.85 -18.16 14.14
C ILE A 219 -5.53 -18.79 13.68
N ASN A 220 -4.82 -18.15 12.76
CA ASN A 220 -3.53 -18.63 12.26
C ASN A 220 -2.38 -18.13 13.15
N TYR A 221 -1.65 -19.04 13.78
CA TYR A 221 -0.52 -18.72 14.65
C TYR A 221 0.59 -17.93 13.96
N LEU A 222 0.85 -18.20 12.68
CA LEU A 222 1.83 -17.43 11.90
C LEU A 222 1.40 -15.96 11.74
N ASN A 223 0.11 -15.71 11.48
CA ASN A 223 -0.40 -14.35 11.40
C ASN A 223 -0.27 -13.62 12.75
N VAL A 224 -0.60 -14.29 13.84
CA VAL A 224 -0.43 -13.73 15.20
C VAL A 224 1.03 -13.39 15.46
N ALA A 225 1.97 -14.32 15.18
CA ALA A 225 3.40 -14.07 15.36
C ALA A 225 3.89 -12.89 14.49
N THR A 226 3.48 -12.85 13.23
CA THR A 226 3.85 -11.77 12.31
C THR A 226 3.33 -10.42 12.78
N ASN A 227 2.07 -10.36 13.20
CA ASN A 227 1.46 -9.13 13.70
C ASN A 227 2.12 -8.66 15.00
N LEU A 228 2.35 -9.55 15.97
CA LEU A 228 3.06 -9.22 17.21
C LEU A 228 4.46 -8.65 16.92
N ALA A 229 5.24 -9.32 16.05
CA ALA A 229 6.56 -8.85 15.68
C ALA A 229 6.50 -7.49 14.95
N TRP A 230 5.51 -7.29 14.10
CA TRP A 230 5.32 -6.04 13.36
C TRP A 230 4.95 -4.88 14.29
N PHE A 231 4.03 -5.10 15.23
CA PHE A 231 3.63 -4.08 16.21
C PHE A 231 4.78 -3.75 17.16
N GLU A 232 5.54 -4.74 17.62
CA GLU A 232 6.71 -4.51 18.46
C GLU A 232 7.80 -3.71 17.73
N LEU A 233 8.05 -4.02 16.45
CA LEU A 233 9.02 -3.30 15.63
C LEU A 233 8.66 -1.82 15.45
N ASN A 234 7.37 -1.50 15.38
CA ASN A 234 6.86 -0.15 15.08
C ASN A 234 6.34 0.59 16.33
N GLY A 235 6.44 -0.01 17.51
CA GLY A 235 5.97 0.61 18.74
C GLY A 235 5.89 -0.37 19.88
N ARG A 236 4.72 -0.98 20.09
CA ARG A 236 4.48 -1.93 21.18
C ARG A 236 3.56 -3.05 20.70
N ALA A 237 3.91 -4.29 21.04
CA ALA A 237 3.10 -5.48 20.68
C ALA A 237 1.64 -5.38 21.17
N GLU A 238 1.42 -4.77 22.35
CA GLU A 238 0.07 -4.60 22.93
C GLU A 238 -0.84 -3.69 22.08
N ASP A 239 -0.28 -2.88 21.18
CA ASP A 239 -1.07 -2.03 20.28
C ASP A 239 -1.82 -2.83 19.21
N MET A 240 -1.44 -4.09 19.00
CA MET A 240 -2.18 -5.03 18.15
C MET A 240 -3.64 -5.21 18.62
N GLU A 241 -3.87 -5.26 19.94
CA GLU A 241 -5.22 -5.42 20.51
C GLU A 241 -6.09 -4.17 20.32
N LYS A 242 -5.47 -3.00 20.18
CA LYS A 242 -6.17 -1.71 20.02
C LYS A 242 -6.50 -1.37 18.56
N GLU A 243 -6.02 -2.17 17.61
CA GLU A 243 -6.16 -1.82 16.20
C GLU A 243 -7.62 -1.76 15.76
N VAL A 244 -8.45 -2.71 16.18
CA VAL A 244 -9.90 -2.71 15.91
C VAL A 244 -10.55 -1.45 16.49
N GLU A 245 -10.19 -1.04 17.69
CA GLU A 245 -10.71 0.19 18.32
C GLU A 245 -10.35 1.44 17.50
N ARG A 246 -9.14 1.52 16.97
CA ARG A 246 -8.69 2.62 16.11
C ARG A 246 -9.51 2.72 14.81
N TYR A 247 -9.79 1.59 14.16
CA TYR A 247 -10.71 1.57 13.00
C TYR A 247 -12.13 1.96 13.39
N ARG A 248 -12.64 1.45 14.52
CA ARG A 248 -13.97 1.80 15.03
C ARG A 248 -14.12 3.29 15.37
N ALA A 249 -13.05 3.94 15.81
CA ALA A 249 -13.03 5.36 16.15
C ALA A 249 -13.09 6.30 14.94
N VAL A 250 -12.84 5.84 13.73
CA VAL A 250 -12.89 6.67 12.53
C VAL A 250 -14.34 7.09 12.25
N THR A 251 -14.56 8.40 12.05
CA THR A 251 -15.89 8.96 11.75
C THR A 251 -16.04 9.36 10.28
N ALA A 252 -17.27 9.51 9.80
CA ALA A 252 -17.55 10.00 8.46
C ALA A 252 -16.95 11.40 8.21
N ASP A 253 -16.98 12.29 9.22
CA ASP A 253 -16.36 13.62 9.14
C ASP A 253 -14.83 13.50 8.94
N ARG A 254 -14.17 12.56 9.65
CA ARG A 254 -12.73 12.37 9.48
C ARG A 254 -12.40 11.83 8.10
N LEU A 255 -13.16 10.88 7.58
CA LEU A 255 -13.00 10.38 6.22
C LEU A 255 -13.13 11.48 5.18
N ASN A 256 -14.14 12.34 5.32
CA ASN A 256 -14.35 13.47 4.41
C ASN A 256 -13.17 14.48 4.49
N ALA A 257 -12.70 14.83 5.69
CA ALA A 257 -11.57 15.73 5.87
C ALA A 257 -10.27 15.17 5.26
N VAL A 258 -10.01 13.86 5.43
CA VAL A 258 -8.88 13.18 4.81
C VAL A 258 -9.02 13.15 3.29
N ALA A 259 -10.20 12.84 2.74
CA ALA A 259 -10.44 12.85 1.32
C ALA A 259 -10.20 14.23 0.70
N GLN A 260 -10.68 15.31 1.34
CA GLN A 260 -10.47 16.69 0.90
C GLN A 260 -8.99 17.09 0.85
N THR A 261 -8.18 16.55 1.76
CA THR A 261 -6.74 16.84 1.81
C THR A 261 -5.96 15.99 0.82
N ALA A 262 -6.29 14.69 0.74
CA ALA A 262 -5.54 13.69 -0.01
C ALA A 262 -5.79 13.79 -1.53
N PHE A 263 -7.05 13.89 -1.94
CA PHE A 263 -7.43 13.78 -3.36
C PHE A 263 -7.45 15.13 -4.10
N ARG A 264 -6.70 16.12 -3.61
CA ARG A 264 -6.46 17.36 -4.35
C ARG A 264 -5.65 17.08 -5.61
N GLU A 265 -5.92 17.81 -6.67
CA GLU A 265 -5.25 17.64 -7.97
C GLU A 265 -3.72 17.75 -7.83
N GLU A 266 -3.23 18.77 -7.12
CA GLU A 266 -1.80 19.00 -6.93
C GLU A 266 -1.09 17.89 -6.15
N ASN A 267 -1.81 17.05 -5.38
CA ASN A 267 -1.27 15.88 -4.69
C ASN A 267 -1.28 14.62 -5.56
N GLY A 268 -1.87 14.72 -6.76
CA GLY A 268 -2.09 13.62 -7.69
C GLY A 268 -0.88 13.30 -8.57
N VAL A 269 -0.77 12.02 -8.90
CA VAL A 269 0.17 11.47 -9.88
C VAL A 269 -0.62 10.58 -10.82
N VAL A 270 -0.52 10.81 -12.13
CA VAL A 270 -1.28 10.08 -13.15
C VAL A 270 -0.33 9.45 -14.17
N LEU A 271 -0.48 8.17 -14.38
CA LEU A 271 0.25 7.41 -15.41
C LEU A 271 -0.74 6.77 -16.39
N TYR A 272 -0.69 7.19 -17.63
CA TYR A 272 -1.33 6.52 -18.75
C TYR A 272 -0.37 5.49 -19.34
N TYR A 273 -0.73 4.23 -19.23
CA TYR A 273 0.04 3.12 -19.78
C TYR A 273 -0.69 2.58 -20.99
N LYS A 274 -0.33 3.11 -22.17
CA LYS A 274 -1.00 2.85 -23.44
C LYS A 274 -0.45 1.58 -24.11
N SER A 275 -1.36 0.82 -24.72
CA SER A 275 -1.01 -0.27 -25.64
C SER A 275 -0.51 0.28 -26.95
N SER A 276 0.67 -0.14 -27.39
CA SER A 276 1.17 0.14 -28.75
C SER A 276 0.59 -0.81 -29.80
N ARG A 277 -0.22 -1.79 -29.41
CA ARG A 277 -1.02 -2.61 -30.30
C ARG A 277 -2.25 -1.79 -30.68
N GLY A 278 -2.11 -0.86 -31.62
CA GLY A 278 -3.25 -0.16 -32.21
C GLY A 278 -4.23 -1.16 -32.83
N GLU A 279 -5.46 -0.74 -33.11
CA GLU A 279 -6.64 -1.43 -33.66
C GLU A 279 -6.44 -2.44 -34.83
N LYS A 280 -5.27 -3.07 -34.91
CA LYS A 280 -4.92 -4.03 -35.94
C LYS A 280 -4.68 -5.40 -35.36
N ASP A 281 -5.72 -6.04 -34.84
CA ASP A 281 -5.82 -7.52 -34.82
C ASP A 281 -7.16 -7.95 -34.20
N GLU A 282 -8.27 -7.52 -34.83
CA GLU A 282 -9.57 -8.20 -34.69
C GLU A 282 -9.62 -9.51 -35.49
N THR A 283 -8.53 -10.20 -35.66
CA THR A 283 -8.50 -11.46 -36.42
C THR A 283 -7.85 -12.59 -35.62
N TYR A 284 -8.48 -12.96 -34.52
CA TYR A 284 -8.40 -14.34 -34.03
C TYR A 284 -9.78 -14.77 -33.51
N ILE A 285 -10.53 -15.40 -34.49
CA ILE A 285 -11.61 -16.33 -34.20
C ILE A 285 -10.99 -17.65 -33.75
#